data_f980d6913c3094435889cc57f457217b
#
_entry.id   f980d6913c3094435889cc57f457217b
#
_cell.length_a   1.000
_cell.length_b   1.000
_cell.length_c   1.000
_cell.angle_alpha   90.00
_cell.angle_beta   90.00
_cell.angle_gamma   90.00
#
_symmetry.space_group_name_H-M   'P 1'
#
loop_
_entity.id
_entity.type
_entity.pdbx_description
1 polymer ?
#
loop_
_entity_poly.entity_id
_entity_poly.type
_entity_poly.pdbx_seq_one_letter_code
_entity_poly.pdbx_strand_id
1 'polypeptide(L)'
;MGKVTWSGGVEHWTKKGDIKLFLWQKKASTNVPYAGTIFFVHGSSMASQPTFDLSVPGRPYSSVMDWFNERGFDTWTMDNEGYGRSDKHRPINSDIANGAEDLAAGSEYILKYSVSQKLYMYGISSGALKAALFAQNHPERIAKLALDAFVWTGEGSHTLEQRKKKLPEFLAKNRRPIDRAFVHSIFDRDHPGTADQVTISAFADAILTLDDSMPTGTYVDMCSKLPVVDPLKISVPTLILRGEYDGIAGLEDLIKFYKLLPNTDKQFNVMAGISHASFQQKNYLMVYHILHSYYTMPAPIYRG
;
A
#
# COMPACT_ATOMS: atom_id res chain seq x y z
N MET A 1 -14.84 -21.94 -10.07
CA MET A 1 -14.55 -20.80 -9.20
C MET A 1 -15.43 -19.65 -9.63
N GLY A 2 -16.24 -19.08 -8.72
CA GLY A 2 -17.03 -17.90 -9.00
C GLY A 2 -16.10 -16.68 -9.17
N LYS A 3 -16.45 -15.80 -10.10
CA LYS A 3 -15.70 -14.55 -10.32
C LYS A 3 -15.88 -13.66 -9.09
N VAL A 4 -14.78 -13.21 -8.47
CA VAL A 4 -14.87 -12.25 -7.36
C VAL A 4 -15.40 -10.93 -7.91
N THR A 5 -16.39 -10.36 -7.24
CA THR A 5 -16.97 -9.06 -7.60
C THR A 5 -16.88 -8.13 -6.40
N TRP A 6 -16.64 -6.84 -6.68
CA TRP A 6 -16.64 -5.78 -5.68
C TRP A 6 -17.93 -4.98 -5.76
N SER A 7 -18.47 -4.59 -4.61
CA SER A 7 -19.73 -3.86 -4.51
C SER A 7 -19.61 -2.69 -3.52
N GLY A 8 -20.61 -1.82 -3.53
CA GLY A 8 -20.70 -0.71 -2.58
C GLY A 8 -19.73 0.45 -2.85
N GLY A 9 -19.04 0.44 -3.97
CA GLY A 9 -18.16 1.52 -4.40
C GLY A 9 -18.45 2.02 -5.79
N VAL A 10 -17.69 3.01 -6.24
CA VAL A 10 -17.80 3.66 -7.54
C VAL A 10 -16.48 3.52 -8.30
N GLU A 11 -16.58 3.13 -9.55
CA GLU A 11 -15.45 3.05 -10.48
C GLU A 11 -15.14 4.42 -11.07
N HIS A 12 -13.86 4.78 -11.08
CA HIS A 12 -13.37 5.99 -11.70
C HIS A 12 -12.17 5.68 -12.59
N TRP A 13 -11.88 6.60 -13.48
CA TRP A 13 -10.76 6.51 -14.40
C TRP A 13 -10.07 7.86 -14.54
N THR A 14 -8.73 7.85 -14.45
CA THR A 14 -7.89 8.98 -14.79
C THR A 14 -6.85 8.58 -15.82
N LYS A 15 -5.99 9.51 -16.20
CA LYS A 15 -4.92 9.27 -17.16
C LYS A 15 -3.61 9.86 -16.68
N LYS A 16 -2.52 9.13 -16.93
CA LYS A 16 -1.15 9.63 -16.94
C LYS A 16 -0.66 9.65 -18.40
N GLY A 17 -0.71 10.82 -19.04
CA GLY A 17 -0.57 10.88 -20.51
C GLY A 17 -1.66 10.04 -21.18
N ASP A 18 -1.26 9.06 -22.00
CA ASP A 18 -2.17 8.13 -22.68
C ASP A 18 -2.57 6.91 -21.87
N ILE A 19 -1.93 6.70 -20.71
CA ILE A 19 -2.16 5.54 -19.84
C ILE A 19 -3.41 5.73 -18.99
N LYS A 20 -4.37 4.81 -19.09
CA LYS A 20 -5.57 4.79 -18.26
C LYS A 20 -5.29 4.12 -16.93
N LEU A 21 -5.65 4.78 -15.85
CA LEU A 21 -5.52 4.30 -14.49
C LEU A 21 -6.91 4.14 -13.87
N PHE A 22 -7.16 2.96 -13.32
CA PHE A 22 -8.39 2.60 -12.64
C PHE A 22 -8.34 3.06 -11.18
N LEU A 23 -9.41 3.70 -10.70
CA LEU A 23 -9.60 4.04 -9.29
C LEU A 23 -10.92 3.46 -8.78
N TRP A 24 -10.93 3.11 -7.51
CA TRP A 24 -12.09 2.64 -6.79
C TRP A 24 -12.35 3.53 -5.58
N GLN A 25 -13.57 4.03 -5.46
CA GLN A 25 -14.00 4.88 -4.35
C GLN A 25 -15.09 4.20 -3.54
N LYS A 26 -15.00 4.29 -2.22
CA LYS A 26 -16.13 4.12 -1.31
C LYS A 26 -16.32 5.39 -0.49
N LYS A 27 -17.55 5.87 -0.44
CA LYS A 27 -17.89 7.14 0.24
C LYS A 27 -18.10 6.94 1.73
N ALA A 28 -17.74 7.95 2.50
CA ALA A 28 -18.03 8.04 3.92
C ALA A 28 -19.52 7.83 4.21
N SER A 29 -19.82 7.19 5.33
CA SER A 29 -21.19 7.11 5.84
C SER A 29 -21.73 8.51 6.13
N THR A 30 -22.95 8.79 5.71
CA THR A 30 -23.65 10.05 5.99
C THR A 30 -24.14 10.16 7.43
N ASN A 31 -24.04 9.09 8.22
CA ASN A 31 -24.51 9.02 9.61
C ASN A 31 -23.48 9.54 10.63
N VAL A 32 -22.28 9.87 10.17
CA VAL A 32 -21.18 10.37 11.00
C VAL A 32 -20.55 11.62 10.36
N PRO A 33 -19.92 12.51 11.13
CA PRO A 33 -19.21 13.65 10.58
C PRO A 33 -18.12 13.21 9.61
N TYR A 34 -17.95 13.95 8.51
CA TYR A 34 -16.88 13.71 7.55
C TYR A 34 -15.51 13.95 8.19
N ALA A 35 -14.62 12.95 8.09
CA ALA A 35 -13.31 12.95 8.74
C ALA A 35 -12.14 13.19 7.76
N GLY A 36 -12.38 13.07 6.44
CA GLY A 36 -11.36 13.31 5.43
C GLY A 36 -11.37 12.27 4.33
N THR A 37 -10.36 12.32 3.46
CA THR A 37 -10.17 11.38 2.34
C THR A 37 -8.89 10.60 2.51
N ILE A 38 -8.96 9.27 2.45
CA ILE A 38 -7.81 8.37 2.50
C ILE A 38 -7.54 7.81 1.09
N PHE A 39 -6.27 7.86 0.65
CA PHE A 39 -5.79 7.21 -0.55
C PHE A 39 -4.88 6.04 -0.20
N PHE A 40 -5.31 4.82 -0.51
CA PHE A 40 -4.58 3.57 -0.28
C PHE A 40 -3.75 3.16 -1.48
N VAL A 41 -2.47 2.81 -1.26
CA VAL A 41 -1.48 2.50 -2.30
C VAL A 41 -0.97 1.06 -2.14
N HIS A 42 -1.24 0.22 -3.15
CA HIS A 42 -0.91 -1.21 -3.13
C HIS A 42 0.56 -1.52 -3.40
N GLY A 43 0.99 -2.72 -2.96
CA GLY A 43 2.34 -3.24 -3.14
C GLY A 43 2.62 -3.87 -4.51
N SER A 44 3.69 -4.70 -4.58
CA SER A 44 4.24 -5.24 -5.85
C SER A 44 3.51 -6.45 -6.42
N SER A 45 2.66 -7.12 -5.64
CA SER A 45 2.20 -8.46 -5.98
C SER A 45 0.68 -8.58 -6.03
N MET A 46 -0.01 -7.46 -6.00
CA MET A 46 -1.46 -7.40 -5.87
C MET A 46 -2.01 -6.09 -6.43
N ALA A 47 -3.19 -6.15 -7.04
CA ALA A 47 -3.97 -4.98 -7.39
C ALA A 47 -4.63 -4.35 -6.16
N SER A 48 -5.23 -3.19 -6.32
CA SER A 48 -5.72 -2.37 -5.23
C SER A 48 -6.95 -2.95 -4.52
N GLN A 49 -7.96 -3.38 -5.26
CA GLN A 49 -9.21 -3.91 -4.67
C GLN A 49 -8.97 -5.17 -3.82
N PRO A 50 -8.20 -6.19 -4.27
CA PRO A 50 -7.84 -7.31 -3.40
C PRO A 50 -7.16 -6.90 -2.10
N THR A 51 -6.36 -5.85 -2.15
CA THR A 51 -5.58 -5.40 -0.98
C THR A 51 -6.44 -4.66 0.04
N PHE A 52 -7.36 -3.79 -0.42
CA PHE A 52 -8.02 -2.81 0.46
C PHE A 52 -9.54 -3.01 0.56
N ASP A 53 -10.15 -3.71 -0.38
CA ASP A 53 -11.60 -3.97 -0.40
C ASP A 53 -11.90 -5.47 -0.53
N LEU A 54 -11.17 -6.29 0.24
CA LEU A 54 -11.34 -7.73 0.26
C LEU A 54 -12.58 -8.13 1.05
N SER A 55 -13.43 -8.97 0.48
CA SER A 55 -14.52 -9.64 1.20
C SER A 55 -14.09 -11.05 1.61
N VAL A 56 -14.14 -11.35 2.90
CA VAL A 56 -13.80 -12.67 3.45
C VAL A 56 -14.98 -13.20 4.24
N PRO A 57 -15.54 -14.38 3.89
CA PRO A 57 -16.66 -14.96 4.62
C PRO A 57 -16.34 -15.16 6.11
N GLY A 58 -17.25 -14.71 6.98
CA GLY A 58 -17.09 -14.86 8.43
C GLY A 58 -16.07 -13.95 9.09
N ARG A 59 -15.43 -13.03 8.33
CA ARG A 59 -14.48 -12.08 8.86
C ARG A 59 -15.07 -10.67 8.86
N PRO A 60 -15.49 -10.13 10.02
CA PRO A 60 -16.06 -8.80 10.09
C PRO A 60 -15.01 -7.77 9.66
N TYR A 61 -15.45 -6.73 8.95
CA TYR A 61 -14.57 -5.65 8.48
C TYR A 61 -13.35 -6.12 7.67
N SER A 62 -13.51 -7.16 6.86
CA SER A 62 -12.42 -7.63 5.98
C SER A 62 -11.98 -6.59 4.95
N SER A 63 -12.86 -5.65 4.60
CA SER A 63 -12.53 -4.45 3.83
C SER A 63 -12.11 -3.32 4.76
N VAL A 64 -10.86 -2.86 4.63
CA VAL A 64 -10.38 -1.66 5.34
C VAL A 64 -11.12 -0.40 4.87
N MET A 65 -11.51 -0.36 3.60
CA MET A 65 -12.27 0.76 3.06
C MET A 65 -13.62 0.89 3.75
N ASP A 66 -14.38 -0.19 3.91
CA ASP A 66 -15.68 -0.18 4.61
C ASP A 66 -15.53 0.26 6.08
N TRP A 67 -14.48 -0.25 6.75
CA TRP A 67 -14.24 0.11 8.15
C TRP A 67 -14.00 1.61 8.34
N PHE A 68 -13.25 2.25 7.43
CA PHE A 68 -13.01 3.69 7.46
C PHE A 68 -14.21 4.50 7.00
N ASN A 69 -15.00 4.00 6.04
CA ASN A 69 -16.22 4.69 5.59
C ASN A 69 -17.25 4.85 6.73
N GLU A 70 -17.43 3.83 7.55
CA GLU A 70 -18.30 3.90 8.74
C GLU A 70 -17.81 4.94 9.77
N ARG A 71 -16.57 5.39 9.66
CA ARG A 71 -15.93 6.40 10.53
C ARG A 71 -15.73 7.76 9.88
N GLY A 72 -16.46 8.01 8.80
CA GLY A 72 -16.53 9.32 8.16
C GLY A 72 -15.44 9.61 7.14
N PHE A 73 -14.65 8.62 6.72
CA PHE A 73 -13.65 8.84 5.68
C PHE A 73 -14.17 8.41 4.30
N ASP A 74 -14.01 9.27 3.31
CA ASP A 74 -13.98 8.81 1.92
C ASP A 74 -12.71 7.99 1.70
N THR A 75 -12.83 6.82 1.08
CA THR A 75 -11.70 5.95 0.81
C THR A 75 -11.53 5.74 -0.69
N TRP A 76 -10.29 5.86 -1.13
CA TRP A 76 -9.89 5.66 -2.53
C TRP A 76 -8.73 4.69 -2.60
N THR A 77 -8.72 3.92 -3.66
CA THR A 77 -7.55 3.14 -4.06
C THR A 77 -7.41 3.15 -5.58
N MET A 78 -6.21 2.86 -6.09
CA MET A 78 -5.89 2.90 -7.50
C MET A 78 -5.03 1.70 -7.89
N ASP A 79 -5.32 1.10 -9.02
CA ASP A 79 -4.39 0.18 -9.65
C ASP A 79 -3.29 1.00 -10.35
N ASN A 80 -2.03 0.80 -9.97
CA ASN A 80 -0.90 1.36 -10.70
C ASN A 80 -0.84 0.77 -12.11
N GLU A 81 -0.17 1.47 -13.04
CA GLU A 81 0.09 0.94 -14.36
C GLU A 81 0.72 -0.46 -14.29
N GLY A 82 0.19 -1.38 -15.07
CA GLY A 82 0.64 -2.77 -15.10
C GLY A 82 -0.13 -3.70 -14.14
N TYR A 83 -1.06 -3.20 -13.32
CA TYR A 83 -1.82 -3.96 -12.33
C TYR A 83 -3.33 -3.85 -12.56
N GLY A 84 -4.05 -4.88 -12.13
CA GLY A 84 -5.50 -4.90 -12.03
C GLY A 84 -6.20 -4.49 -13.31
N ARG A 85 -6.98 -3.42 -13.24
CA ARG A 85 -7.75 -2.88 -14.37
C ARG A 85 -7.08 -1.72 -15.09
N SER A 86 -5.97 -1.18 -14.56
CA SER A 86 -5.17 -0.16 -15.25
C SER A 86 -4.47 -0.73 -16.49
N ASP A 87 -4.07 0.15 -17.39
CA ASP A 87 -3.39 -0.24 -18.63
C ASP A 87 -2.11 -1.06 -18.34
N LYS A 88 -1.89 -2.11 -19.17
CA LYS A 88 -0.78 -3.06 -19.07
C LYS A 88 0.01 -3.19 -20.37
N HIS A 89 -0.20 -2.25 -21.32
CA HIS A 89 0.22 -2.45 -22.70
C HIS A 89 1.64 -2.00 -23.00
N ARG A 90 2.17 -1.07 -22.20
CA ARG A 90 3.54 -0.59 -22.42
C ARG A 90 4.56 -1.65 -22.05
N PRO A 91 5.64 -1.81 -22.84
CA PRO A 91 6.71 -2.77 -22.56
C PRO A 91 7.67 -2.22 -21.47
N ILE A 92 7.12 -1.73 -20.36
CA ILE A 92 7.86 -1.22 -19.20
C ILE A 92 7.68 -2.17 -18.01
N ASN A 93 8.55 -2.06 -17.04
CA ASN A 93 8.51 -2.90 -15.85
C ASN A 93 7.80 -2.26 -14.64
N SER A 94 7.21 -1.05 -14.80
CA SER A 94 6.44 -0.31 -13.77
C SER A 94 7.16 -0.28 -12.41
N ASP A 95 8.26 0.44 -12.35
CA ASP A 95 9.10 0.59 -11.17
C ASP A 95 8.50 1.55 -10.12
N ILE A 96 9.24 1.85 -9.06
CA ILE A 96 8.78 2.73 -7.97
C ILE A 96 8.52 4.16 -8.48
N ALA A 97 9.38 4.69 -9.34
CA ALA A 97 9.23 6.04 -9.89
C ALA A 97 7.97 6.14 -10.77
N ASN A 98 7.75 5.16 -11.66
CA ASN A 98 6.52 5.09 -12.46
C ASN A 98 5.27 5.03 -11.57
N GLY A 99 5.32 4.27 -10.48
CA GLY A 99 4.22 4.21 -9.52
C GLY A 99 3.97 5.55 -8.79
N ALA A 100 5.01 6.30 -8.45
CA ALA A 100 4.86 7.64 -7.87
C ALA A 100 4.21 8.64 -8.87
N GLU A 101 4.52 8.54 -10.16
CA GLU A 101 3.85 9.32 -11.22
C GLU A 101 2.37 8.92 -11.37
N ASP A 102 2.03 7.63 -11.25
CA ASP A 102 0.63 7.17 -11.21
C ASP A 102 -0.11 7.82 -10.05
N LEU A 103 0.52 7.88 -8.85
CA LEU A 103 -0.07 8.54 -7.68
C LEU A 103 -0.25 10.04 -7.91
N ALA A 104 0.62 10.70 -8.66
CA ALA A 104 0.46 12.10 -9.01
C ALA A 104 -0.81 12.33 -9.85
N ALA A 105 -1.04 11.50 -10.87
CA ALA A 105 -2.27 11.55 -11.67
C ALA A 105 -3.52 11.16 -10.86
N GLY A 106 -3.42 10.10 -10.03
CA GLY A 106 -4.51 9.64 -9.18
C GLY A 106 -4.91 10.66 -8.12
N SER A 107 -3.93 11.24 -7.41
CA SER A 107 -4.19 12.24 -6.37
C SER A 107 -4.80 13.52 -6.90
N GLU A 108 -4.39 13.98 -8.08
CA GLU A 108 -4.99 15.13 -8.75
C GLU A 108 -6.48 14.88 -9.06
N TYR A 109 -6.78 13.71 -9.59
CA TYR A 109 -8.16 13.29 -9.85
C TYR A 109 -8.97 13.22 -8.55
N ILE A 110 -8.46 12.55 -7.52
CA ILE A 110 -9.16 12.39 -6.24
C ILE A 110 -9.46 13.76 -5.61
N LEU A 111 -8.49 14.66 -5.55
CA LEU A 111 -8.66 15.99 -4.97
C LEU A 111 -9.70 16.84 -5.71
N LYS A 112 -9.85 16.65 -7.01
CA LYS A 112 -10.89 17.32 -7.82
C LYS A 112 -12.32 16.88 -7.43
N TYR A 113 -12.48 15.64 -6.97
CA TYR A 113 -13.78 15.07 -6.57
C TYR A 113 -13.98 14.97 -5.05
N SER A 114 -12.97 15.34 -4.28
CA SER A 114 -12.99 15.32 -2.82
C SER A 114 -13.32 16.71 -2.26
N VAL A 115 -13.97 16.75 -1.10
CA VAL A 115 -14.08 17.99 -0.29
C VAL A 115 -12.79 18.27 0.48
N SER A 116 -11.91 17.29 0.62
CA SER A 116 -10.60 17.46 1.28
C SER A 116 -9.65 18.25 0.39
N GLN A 117 -8.91 19.19 0.99
CA GLN A 117 -7.84 19.93 0.33
C GLN A 117 -6.53 19.12 0.23
N LYS A 118 -6.37 18.13 1.11
CA LYS A 118 -5.24 17.22 1.20
C LYS A 118 -5.71 15.81 1.53
N LEU A 119 -4.92 14.82 1.16
CA LEU A 119 -5.22 13.40 1.36
C LEU A 119 -4.46 12.86 2.59
N TYR A 120 -5.12 12.00 3.35
CA TYR A 120 -4.43 11.01 4.13
C TYR A 120 -3.95 9.91 3.17
N MET A 121 -2.70 9.48 3.28
CA MET A 121 -2.14 8.47 2.39
C MET A 121 -1.60 7.30 3.18
N TYR A 122 -1.91 6.10 2.72
CA TYR A 122 -1.35 4.85 3.23
C TYR A 122 -0.72 4.08 2.08
N GLY A 123 0.51 3.63 2.27
CA GLY A 123 1.18 2.72 1.33
C GLY A 123 1.72 1.50 2.03
N ILE A 124 1.61 0.32 1.38
CA ILE A 124 2.14 -0.94 1.91
C ILE A 124 3.21 -1.52 0.99
N SER A 125 4.31 -2.03 1.57
CA SER A 125 5.39 -2.68 0.82
C SER A 125 6.00 -1.74 -0.23
N SER A 126 6.11 -2.12 -1.50
CA SER A 126 6.52 -1.18 -2.55
C SER A 126 5.53 -0.02 -2.74
N GLY A 127 4.27 -0.16 -2.31
CA GLY A 127 3.33 0.94 -2.26
C GLY A 127 3.73 2.02 -1.26
N ALA A 128 4.39 1.64 -0.16
CA ALA A 128 4.95 2.61 0.78
C ALA A 128 6.13 3.38 0.16
N LEU A 129 6.98 2.73 -0.64
CA LEU A 129 8.06 3.41 -1.38
C LEU A 129 7.49 4.39 -2.43
N LYS A 130 6.45 3.97 -3.17
CA LYS A 130 5.75 4.84 -4.13
C LYS A 130 5.13 6.06 -3.43
N ALA A 131 4.43 5.83 -2.32
CA ALA A 131 3.81 6.88 -1.51
C ALA A 131 4.84 7.83 -0.89
N ALA A 132 5.97 7.31 -0.41
CA ALA A 132 7.06 8.11 0.13
C ALA A 132 7.74 8.97 -0.95
N LEU A 133 8.01 8.39 -2.13
CA LEU A 133 8.57 9.15 -3.26
C LEU A 133 7.58 10.20 -3.77
N PHE A 134 6.29 9.87 -3.83
CA PHE A 134 5.24 10.85 -4.14
C PHE A 134 5.21 11.99 -3.11
N ALA A 135 5.33 11.67 -1.81
CA ALA A 135 5.32 12.67 -0.74
C ALA A 135 6.52 13.63 -0.80
N GLN A 136 7.67 13.18 -1.29
CA GLN A 136 8.81 14.06 -1.54
C GLN A 136 8.53 15.09 -2.65
N ASN A 137 7.79 14.67 -3.67
CA ASN A 137 7.54 15.48 -4.87
C ASN A 137 6.29 16.35 -4.74
N HIS A 138 5.30 15.93 -3.97
CA HIS A 138 3.98 16.55 -3.82
C HIS A 138 3.52 16.65 -2.35
N PRO A 139 4.33 17.21 -1.43
CA PRO A 139 3.96 17.31 -0.01
C PRO A 139 2.71 18.18 0.21
N GLU A 140 2.41 19.10 -0.71
CA GLU A 140 1.24 19.97 -0.65
C GLU A 140 -0.09 19.21 -0.75
N ARG A 141 -0.09 18.00 -1.32
CA ARG A 141 -1.28 17.15 -1.49
C ARG A 141 -1.54 16.20 -0.32
N ILE A 142 -0.63 16.13 0.64
CA ILE A 142 -0.68 15.15 1.75
C ILE A 142 -0.94 15.84 3.08
N ALA A 143 -1.97 15.37 3.81
CA ALA A 143 -2.23 15.79 5.18
C ALA A 143 -1.38 14.99 6.18
N LYS A 144 -1.39 13.64 6.06
CA LYS A 144 -0.58 12.70 6.84
C LYS A 144 -0.25 11.48 5.99
N LEU A 145 0.94 10.94 6.19
CA LEU A 145 1.47 9.78 5.47
C LEU A 145 1.66 8.59 6.42
N ALA A 146 1.18 7.41 6.03
CA ALA A 146 1.46 6.16 6.72
C ALA A 146 2.18 5.19 5.78
N LEU A 147 3.35 4.70 6.19
CA LEU A 147 4.23 3.82 5.43
C LEU A 147 4.33 2.48 6.16
N ASP A 148 3.83 1.42 5.55
CA ASP A 148 3.75 0.10 6.15
C ASP A 148 4.61 -0.92 5.40
N ALA A 149 5.29 -1.81 6.15
CA ALA A 149 5.92 -3.01 5.64
C ALA A 149 6.92 -2.78 4.50
N PHE A 150 7.74 -1.73 4.55
CA PHE A 150 8.66 -1.38 3.47
C PHE A 150 10.13 -1.61 3.82
N VAL A 151 10.98 -1.61 2.80
CA VAL A 151 12.44 -1.57 2.93
C VAL A 151 12.92 -0.16 2.58
N TRP A 152 13.94 0.32 3.25
CA TRP A 152 14.59 1.57 2.88
C TRP A 152 15.93 1.32 2.17
N THR A 153 16.93 0.78 2.89
CA THR A 153 18.22 0.37 2.31
C THR A 153 18.29 -1.12 2.04
N GLY A 154 17.43 -1.89 2.71
CA GLY A 154 17.41 -3.35 2.70
C GLY A 154 18.28 -3.97 3.78
N GLU A 155 18.87 -3.19 4.67
CA GLU A 155 19.65 -3.72 5.80
C GLU A 155 18.77 -4.58 6.70
N GLY A 156 19.25 -5.78 7.03
CA GLY A 156 18.53 -6.72 7.90
C GLY A 156 17.31 -7.39 7.26
N SER A 157 17.08 -7.21 5.96
CA SER A 157 15.95 -7.82 5.24
C SER A 157 16.32 -9.20 4.70
N HIS A 158 16.03 -10.25 5.46
CA HIS A 158 16.31 -11.63 5.05
C HIS A 158 15.57 -11.99 3.74
N THR A 159 14.31 -11.62 3.63
CA THR A 159 13.51 -11.91 2.42
C THR A 159 14.05 -11.18 1.19
N LEU A 160 14.54 -9.95 1.34
CA LEU A 160 15.16 -9.22 0.25
C LEU A 160 16.46 -9.87 -0.21
N GLU A 161 17.29 -10.35 0.70
CA GLU A 161 18.54 -11.06 0.36
C GLU A 161 18.27 -12.33 -0.47
N GLN A 162 17.23 -13.09 -0.15
CA GLN A 162 16.82 -14.23 -0.97
C GLN A 162 16.28 -13.77 -2.34
N ARG A 163 15.55 -12.66 -2.37
CA ARG A 163 14.99 -12.11 -3.62
C ARG A 163 16.08 -11.58 -4.57
N LYS A 164 17.16 -10.98 -4.05
CA LYS A 164 18.31 -10.51 -4.83
C LYS A 164 18.94 -11.61 -5.67
N LYS A 165 18.93 -12.88 -5.22
CA LYS A 165 19.42 -14.02 -5.99
C LYS A 165 18.66 -14.24 -7.31
N LYS A 166 17.42 -13.76 -7.40
CA LYS A 166 16.57 -13.83 -8.60
C LYS A 166 16.58 -12.55 -9.43
N LEU A 167 17.45 -11.58 -9.14
CA LEU A 167 17.53 -10.32 -9.89
C LEU A 167 17.72 -10.53 -11.40
N PRO A 168 18.56 -11.46 -11.89
CA PRO A 168 18.69 -11.72 -13.33
C PRO A 168 17.36 -12.09 -14.00
N GLU A 169 16.49 -12.85 -13.31
CA GLU A 169 15.16 -13.23 -13.81
C GLU A 169 14.24 -12.00 -13.92
N PHE A 170 14.31 -11.07 -12.96
CA PHE A 170 13.50 -9.85 -12.97
C PHE A 170 13.97 -8.85 -14.02
N LEU A 171 15.27 -8.83 -14.34
CA LEU A 171 15.82 -7.98 -15.39
C LEU A 171 15.52 -8.54 -16.80
N ALA A 172 15.39 -9.85 -16.94
CA ALA A 172 15.15 -10.51 -18.23
C ALA A 172 13.75 -10.28 -18.80
N LYS A 173 12.77 -9.92 -17.96
CA LYS A 173 11.36 -9.73 -18.34
C LYS A 173 10.74 -8.57 -17.58
N ASN A 174 9.86 -7.81 -18.23
CA ASN A 174 9.14 -6.72 -17.59
C ASN A 174 7.94 -7.20 -16.74
N ARG A 175 7.55 -8.48 -16.84
CA ARG A 175 6.48 -9.10 -16.04
C ARG A 175 6.90 -10.49 -15.59
N ARG A 176 6.41 -10.91 -14.42
CA ARG A 176 6.56 -12.25 -13.86
C ARG A 176 5.19 -12.90 -13.65
N PRO A 177 5.03 -14.19 -13.89
CA PRO A 177 3.79 -14.89 -13.60
C PRO A 177 3.52 -14.90 -12.09
N ILE A 178 2.25 -14.97 -11.73
CA ILE A 178 1.78 -15.23 -10.38
C ILE A 178 0.76 -16.36 -10.40
N ASP A 179 0.74 -17.13 -9.35
CA ASP A 179 -0.21 -18.22 -9.13
C ASP A 179 -0.65 -18.28 -7.67
N ARG A 180 -1.52 -19.21 -7.37
CA ARG A 180 -2.03 -19.41 -6.01
C ARG A 180 -0.92 -19.75 -5.01
N ALA A 181 0.03 -20.59 -5.40
CA ALA A 181 1.15 -20.96 -4.54
C ALA A 181 2.01 -19.73 -4.19
N PHE A 182 2.27 -18.88 -5.18
CA PHE A 182 2.97 -17.62 -4.94
C PHE A 182 2.20 -16.72 -3.95
N VAL A 183 0.86 -16.57 -4.09
CA VAL A 183 0.07 -15.75 -3.17
C VAL A 183 0.11 -16.32 -1.75
N HIS A 184 -0.06 -17.64 -1.58
CA HIS A 184 0.07 -18.30 -0.27
C HIS A 184 1.44 -18.05 0.36
N SER A 185 2.53 -18.08 -0.44
CA SER A 185 3.88 -17.86 0.06
C SER A 185 4.11 -16.46 0.67
N ILE A 186 3.27 -15.48 0.35
CA ILE A 186 3.34 -14.14 0.97
C ILE A 186 3.08 -14.22 2.49
N PHE A 187 2.23 -15.16 2.90
CA PHE A 187 1.81 -15.33 4.30
C PHE A 187 2.70 -16.31 5.08
N ASP A 188 3.28 -17.29 4.38
CA ASP A 188 3.99 -18.40 5.04
C ASP A 188 5.51 -18.16 5.13
N ARG A 189 6.08 -17.35 4.22
CA ARG A 189 7.54 -17.19 4.10
C ARG A 189 8.22 -16.56 5.30
N ASP A 190 7.56 -15.57 5.94
CA ASP A 190 8.17 -14.80 7.04
C ASP A 190 7.79 -15.42 8.40
N HIS A 191 6.52 -15.70 8.63
CA HIS A 191 6.05 -16.38 9.84
C HIS A 191 4.69 -17.05 9.59
N PRO A 192 4.64 -18.39 9.47
CA PRO A 192 3.39 -19.13 9.26
C PRO A 192 2.38 -18.95 10.39
N GLY A 193 1.08 -18.94 10.04
CA GLY A 193 0.00 -18.94 11.03
C GLY A 193 -0.48 -17.56 11.48
N THR A 194 0.12 -16.48 11.01
CA THR A 194 -0.34 -15.10 11.29
C THR A 194 -1.60 -14.71 10.52
N ALA A 195 -1.95 -15.44 9.46
CA ALA A 195 -3.19 -15.27 8.69
C ALA A 195 -4.01 -16.58 8.64
N ASP A 196 -5.34 -16.46 8.49
CA ASP A 196 -6.24 -17.60 8.37
C ASP A 196 -6.30 -18.10 6.93
N GLN A 197 -6.42 -19.42 6.74
CA GLN A 197 -6.47 -20.04 5.41
C GLN A 197 -7.66 -19.54 4.56
N VAL A 198 -8.81 -19.22 5.21
CA VAL A 198 -9.96 -18.62 4.53
C VAL A 198 -9.60 -17.25 3.95
N THR A 199 -8.90 -16.42 4.72
CA THR A 199 -8.43 -15.10 4.26
C THR A 199 -7.41 -15.24 3.14
N ILE A 200 -6.41 -16.12 3.28
CA ILE A 200 -5.39 -16.36 2.26
C ILE A 200 -6.02 -16.82 0.95
N SER A 201 -6.99 -17.76 1.03
CA SER A 201 -7.70 -18.27 -0.15
C SER A 201 -8.55 -17.20 -0.83
N ALA A 202 -9.32 -16.42 -0.07
CA ALA A 202 -10.10 -15.30 -0.59
C ALA A 202 -9.22 -14.24 -1.27
N PHE A 203 -8.08 -13.94 -0.66
CA PHE A 203 -7.10 -13.00 -1.21
C PHE A 203 -6.49 -13.52 -2.53
N ALA A 204 -6.15 -14.81 -2.59
CA ALA A 204 -5.65 -15.43 -3.81
C ALA A 204 -6.70 -15.43 -4.93
N ASP A 205 -7.96 -15.75 -4.62
CA ASP A 205 -9.07 -15.69 -5.59
C ASP A 205 -9.27 -14.28 -6.13
N ALA A 206 -9.22 -13.27 -5.26
CA ALA A 206 -9.38 -11.88 -5.64
C ALA A 206 -8.23 -11.39 -6.55
N ILE A 207 -6.98 -11.69 -6.21
CA ILE A 207 -5.83 -11.32 -7.05
C ILE A 207 -5.90 -11.99 -8.42
N LEU A 208 -6.10 -13.31 -8.46
CA LEU A 208 -6.07 -14.09 -9.69
C LEU A 208 -7.31 -13.86 -10.58
N THR A 209 -8.33 -13.17 -10.08
CA THR A 209 -9.45 -12.67 -10.91
C THR A 209 -9.01 -11.50 -11.79
N LEU A 210 -8.02 -10.71 -11.35
CA LEU A 210 -7.56 -9.49 -12.03
C LEU A 210 -6.25 -9.68 -12.79
N ASP A 211 -5.35 -10.50 -12.28
CA ASP A 211 -3.99 -10.62 -12.78
C ASP A 211 -3.48 -12.06 -12.78
N ASP A 212 -2.79 -12.44 -13.85
CA ASP A 212 -2.03 -13.69 -14.00
C ASP A 212 -0.51 -13.44 -13.92
N SER A 213 -0.12 -12.19 -13.99
CA SER A 213 1.27 -11.74 -13.98
C SER A 213 1.37 -10.33 -13.42
N MET A 214 2.54 -9.99 -12.87
CA MET A 214 2.82 -8.69 -12.25
C MET A 214 4.09 -8.06 -12.83
N PRO A 215 4.19 -6.72 -12.88
CA PRO A 215 5.42 -6.03 -13.27
C PRO A 215 6.61 -6.42 -12.39
N THR A 216 7.81 -6.38 -12.95
CA THR A 216 9.07 -6.71 -12.24
C THR A 216 9.77 -5.48 -11.66
N GLY A 217 9.42 -4.26 -12.08
CA GLY A 217 10.20 -3.05 -11.80
C GLY A 217 10.39 -2.74 -10.34
N THR A 218 9.36 -2.92 -9.51
CA THR A 218 9.49 -2.72 -8.07
C THR A 218 10.45 -3.72 -7.42
N TYR A 219 10.53 -4.95 -7.95
CA TYR A 219 11.50 -5.95 -7.49
C TYR A 219 12.92 -5.61 -7.95
N VAL A 220 13.08 -5.13 -9.20
CA VAL A 220 14.38 -4.64 -9.70
C VAL A 220 14.87 -3.50 -8.82
N ASP A 221 14.02 -2.50 -8.53
CA ASP A 221 14.40 -1.37 -7.68
C ASP A 221 14.82 -1.81 -6.28
N MET A 222 13.99 -2.63 -5.61
CA MET A 222 14.31 -3.10 -4.26
C MET A 222 15.55 -4.01 -4.23
N CYS A 223 15.83 -4.78 -5.27
CA CYS A 223 16.99 -5.68 -5.31
C CYS A 223 18.30 -4.99 -5.72
N SER A 224 18.26 -3.83 -6.42
CA SER A 224 19.46 -3.25 -7.05
C SER A 224 19.62 -1.73 -6.92
N LYS A 225 18.59 -0.98 -6.48
CA LYS A 225 18.61 0.49 -6.51
C LYS A 225 18.30 1.17 -5.16
N LEU A 226 18.14 0.40 -4.07
CA LEU A 226 17.88 1.03 -2.77
C LEU A 226 19.08 1.85 -2.28
N PRO A 227 18.84 2.98 -1.61
CA PRO A 227 17.54 3.57 -1.31
C PRO A 227 16.95 4.37 -2.48
N VAL A 228 15.65 4.21 -2.78
CA VAL A 228 14.92 5.00 -3.78
C VAL A 228 14.18 6.20 -3.19
N VAL A 229 14.20 6.33 -1.87
CA VAL A 229 13.53 7.40 -1.10
C VAL A 229 14.56 8.04 -0.17
N ASP A 230 14.57 9.37 -0.14
CA ASP A 230 15.36 10.16 0.80
C ASP A 230 14.47 10.66 1.95
N PRO A 231 14.57 10.12 3.17
CA PRO A 231 13.72 10.53 4.29
C PRO A 231 13.85 12.01 4.64
N LEU A 232 15.00 12.64 4.39
CA LEU A 232 15.20 14.08 4.64
C LEU A 232 14.29 14.98 3.79
N LYS A 233 13.73 14.46 2.70
CA LYS A 233 12.81 15.19 1.81
C LYS A 233 11.33 14.96 2.14
N ILE A 234 11.00 14.10 3.11
CA ILE A 234 9.62 13.86 3.52
C ILE A 234 9.26 14.84 4.63
N SER A 235 8.66 15.96 4.26
CA SER A 235 8.33 17.05 5.18
C SER A 235 6.97 16.92 5.86
N VAL A 236 6.12 15.97 5.43
CA VAL A 236 4.77 15.77 5.96
C VAL A 236 4.77 14.92 7.24
N PRO A 237 3.75 15.05 8.11
CA PRO A 237 3.57 14.14 9.24
C PRO A 237 3.58 12.68 8.78
N THR A 238 4.38 11.82 9.43
CA THR A 238 4.62 10.46 8.96
C THR A 238 4.53 9.42 10.07
N LEU A 239 3.71 8.38 9.84
CA LEU A 239 3.66 7.16 10.64
C LEU A 239 4.37 6.04 9.89
N ILE A 240 5.29 5.34 10.58
CA ILE A 240 5.89 4.11 10.10
C ILE A 240 5.25 2.93 10.84
N LEU A 241 4.81 1.94 10.08
CA LEU A 241 4.24 0.69 10.55
C LEU A 241 5.13 -0.48 10.14
N ARG A 242 5.31 -1.43 11.06
CA ARG A 242 6.03 -2.67 10.81
C ARG A 242 5.36 -3.83 11.53
N GLY A 243 5.09 -4.92 10.82
CA GLY A 243 4.69 -6.17 11.46
C GLY A 243 5.85 -6.78 12.27
N GLU A 244 5.55 -7.35 13.44
CA GLU A 244 6.54 -8.01 14.31
C GLU A 244 7.37 -9.05 13.54
N TYR A 245 6.72 -9.81 12.66
CA TYR A 245 7.31 -10.90 11.88
C TYR A 245 7.59 -10.55 10.41
N ASP A 246 7.59 -9.26 10.04
CA ASP A 246 7.87 -8.87 8.66
C ASP A 246 9.34 -9.10 8.30
N GLY A 247 9.59 -10.09 7.45
CA GLY A 247 10.92 -10.46 6.97
C GLY A 247 11.49 -9.57 5.86
N ILE A 248 10.68 -8.63 5.33
CA ILE A 248 11.13 -7.62 4.35
C ILE A 248 11.57 -6.34 5.05
N ALA A 249 10.76 -5.84 5.97
CA ALA A 249 10.98 -4.57 6.65
C ALA A 249 11.94 -4.75 7.83
N GLY A 250 13.23 -4.56 7.63
CA GLY A 250 14.25 -4.60 8.67
C GLY A 250 13.99 -3.56 9.76
N LEU A 251 13.94 -3.97 11.05
CA LEU A 251 13.61 -3.07 12.15
C LEU A 251 14.61 -1.91 12.24
N GLU A 252 15.90 -2.21 12.24
CA GLU A 252 16.96 -1.21 12.36
C GLU A 252 17.01 -0.29 11.15
N ASP A 253 16.74 -0.81 9.95
CA ASP A 253 16.64 -0.03 8.71
C ASP A 253 15.53 1.03 8.82
N LEU A 254 14.36 0.64 9.31
CA LEU A 254 13.23 1.55 9.50
C LEU A 254 13.42 2.53 10.67
N ILE A 255 14.12 2.14 11.75
CA ILE A 255 14.48 3.05 12.84
C ILE A 255 15.45 4.14 12.32
N LYS A 256 16.42 3.78 11.48
CA LYS A 256 17.30 4.75 10.82
C LYS A 256 16.50 5.71 9.94
N PHE A 257 15.60 5.20 9.11
CA PHE A 257 14.69 6.02 8.30
C PHE A 257 13.87 6.98 9.17
N TYR A 258 13.23 6.49 10.23
CA TYR A 258 12.45 7.29 11.17
C TYR A 258 13.24 8.44 11.78
N LYS A 259 14.49 8.19 12.21
CA LYS A 259 15.36 9.21 12.82
C LYS A 259 15.65 10.35 11.85
N LEU A 260 15.75 10.08 10.56
CA LEU A 260 16.08 11.05 9.52
C LEU A 260 14.88 11.89 9.05
N LEU A 261 13.63 11.49 9.35
CA LEU A 261 12.45 12.28 9.00
C LEU A 261 12.52 13.67 9.68
N PRO A 262 12.42 14.78 8.92
CA PRO A 262 12.59 16.12 9.47
C PRO A 262 11.38 16.62 10.26
N ASN A 263 10.15 16.12 9.96
CA ASN A 263 8.95 16.54 10.65
C ASN A 263 8.90 15.94 12.07
N THR A 264 8.68 16.79 13.07
CA THR A 264 8.58 16.35 14.48
C THR A 264 7.29 15.57 14.78
N ASP A 265 6.22 15.75 13.97
CA ASP A 265 5.00 14.93 14.01
C ASP A 265 5.25 13.61 13.27
N LYS A 266 6.01 12.72 13.90
CA LYS A 266 6.35 11.40 13.36
C LYS A 266 6.19 10.31 14.41
N GLN A 267 5.74 9.15 13.97
CA GLN A 267 5.48 8.00 14.82
C GLN A 267 6.06 6.72 14.24
N PHE A 268 6.41 5.76 15.09
CA PHE A 268 6.86 4.43 14.72
C PHE A 268 6.11 3.39 15.54
N ASN A 269 5.54 2.39 14.88
CA ASN A 269 4.80 1.32 15.55
C ASN A 269 5.20 -0.06 15.03
N VAL A 270 5.48 -0.99 15.96
CA VAL A 270 5.67 -2.41 15.68
C VAL A 270 4.39 -3.14 16.07
N MET A 271 3.75 -3.81 15.11
CA MET A 271 2.44 -4.44 15.26
C MET A 271 2.60 -5.91 15.65
N ALA A 272 2.15 -6.26 16.86
CA ALA A 272 2.27 -7.60 17.42
C ALA A 272 1.50 -8.66 16.60
N GLY A 273 2.13 -9.79 16.32
CA GLY A 273 1.53 -10.93 15.62
C GLY A 273 1.21 -10.67 14.14
N ILE A 274 1.79 -9.65 13.54
CA ILE A 274 1.62 -9.28 12.12
C ILE A 274 2.88 -9.61 11.33
N SER A 275 2.72 -10.21 10.16
CA SER A 275 3.76 -10.36 9.15
C SER A 275 3.59 -9.32 8.02
N HIS A 276 3.98 -9.62 6.78
CA HIS A 276 4.08 -8.61 5.72
C HIS A 276 2.75 -8.02 5.21
N ALA A 277 1.69 -8.82 5.10
CA ALA A 277 0.40 -8.36 4.53
C ALA A 277 -0.56 -7.90 5.65
N SER A 278 -0.35 -6.72 6.21
CA SER A 278 -0.94 -6.25 7.46
C SER A 278 -2.46 -6.37 7.56
N PHE A 279 -3.20 -6.04 6.50
CA PHE A 279 -4.67 -6.08 6.52
C PHE A 279 -5.27 -7.48 6.39
N GLN A 280 -4.52 -8.46 5.91
CA GLN A 280 -4.96 -9.84 5.75
C GLN A 280 -4.55 -10.74 6.92
N GLN A 281 -3.89 -10.19 7.96
CA GLN A 281 -3.46 -10.92 9.16
C GLN A 281 -4.61 -11.11 10.16
N LYS A 282 -4.46 -12.01 11.13
CA LYS A 282 -5.44 -12.21 12.21
C LYS A 282 -5.65 -10.94 13.03
N ASN A 283 -4.56 -10.20 13.29
CA ASN A 283 -4.57 -8.98 14.10
C ASN A 283 -4.87 -7.70 13.28
N TYR A 284 -5.52 -7.81 12.12
CA TYR A 284 -5.78 -6.70 11.19
C TYR A 284 -6.51 -5.49 11.82
N LEU A 285 -7.43 -5.72 12.76
CA LEU A 285 -8.14 -4.62 13.43
C LEU A 285 -7.19 -3.71 14.23
N MET A 286 -6.08 -4.25 14.75
CA MET A 286 -5.03 -3.43 15.38
C MET A 286 -4.49 -2.39 14.39
N VAL A 287 -4.23 -2.80 13.14
CA VAL A 287 -3.73 -1.88 12.09
C VAL A 287 -4.74 -0.79 11.81
N TYR A 288 -6.02 -1.11 11.71
CA TYR A 288 -7.10 -0.15 11.47
C TYR A 288 -7.17 0.89 12.60
N HIS A 289 -7.13 0.45 13.86
CA HIS A 289 -7.17 1.33 15.01
C HIS A 289 -5.94 2.25 15.11
N ILE A 290 -4.74 1.74 14.81
CA ILE A 290 -3.52 2.56 14.76
C ILE A 290 -3.63 3.64 13.69
N LEU A 291 -4.04 3.28 12.47
CA LEU A 291 -4.22 4.23 11.38
C LEU A 291 -5.30 5.26 11.69
N HIS A 292 -6.45 4.84 12.23
CA HIS A 292 -7.53 5.75 12.60
C HIS A 292 -7.08 6.74 13.66
N SER A 293 -6.45 6.27 14.74
CA SER A 293 -5.91 7.14 15.80
C SER A 293 -4.92 8.14 15.22
N TYR A 294 -4.03 7.70 14.34
CA TYR A 294 -3.05 8.57 13.70
C TYR A 294 -3.71 9.65 12.83
N TYR A 295 -4.68 9.28 11.98
CA TYR A 295 -5.32 10.23 11.07
C TYR A 295 -6.22 11.24 11.80
N THR A 296 -6.87 10.83 12.90
CA THR A 296 -7.75 11.70 13.70
C THR A 296 -7.03 12.47 14.80
N MET A 297 -5.77 12.13 15.10
CA MET A 297 -4.98 12.83 16.12
C MET A 297 -4.80 14.31 15.74
N PRO A 298 -5.03 15.26 16.67
CA PRO A 298 -4.79 16.66 16.43
C PRO A 298 -3.30 16.93 16.16
N ALA A 299 -3.03 17.97 15.37
CA ALA A 299 -1.65 18.38 15.12
C ALA A 299 -0.98 18.84 16.43
N PRO A 300 0.33 18.56 16.62
CA PRO A 300 1.07 19.05 17.79
C PRO A 300 1.01 20.57 17.88
N ILE A 301 0.71 21.08 19.08
CA ILE A 301 0.71 22.53 19.36
C ILE A 301 2.15 23.02 19.52
N TYR A 302 2.94 22.30 20.32
CA TYR A 302 4.39 22.57 20.47
C TYR A 302 5.19 21.73 19.50
N ARG A 303 6.09 22.35 18.75
CA ARG A 303 6.89 21.66 17.68
C ARG A 303 8.41 21.84 17.83
N GLY A 304 8.85 22.32 18.99
CA GLY A 304 10.26 22.62 19.25
C GLY A 304 10.62 24.08 19.05
#